data_c1a1df7cb68bbb617fdeff157e3f1dc2
#
_entry.id   c1a1df7cb68bbb617fdeff157e3f1dc2
#
_cell.length_a   1.000
_cell.length_b   1.000
_cell.length_c   1.000
_cell.angle_alpha   90.00
_cell.angle_beta   90.00
_cell.angle_gamma   90.00
#
_symmetry.space_group_name_H-M   'P 1'
#
loop_
_entity.id
_entity.type
_entity.pdbx_description
1 polymer ?
#
loop_
_entity_poly.entity_id
_entity_poly.type
_entity_poly.pdbx_seq_one_letter_code
_entity_poly.pdbx_strand_id
1 'polypeptide(L)'
;MALATDIMRGGTSAGTALAINGQANTSITAGTTQTQAGGTSLTTSTNVVTTVAVAGDGVTLPNAMVGDSVNILNLGANSCTVYPPVGGRINSLNTNGGFTLAPSTAVWVQKFTSTRWMAFLSA
;
A
#
# COMPACT_ATOMS: atom_id res chain seq x y z
N MET A 1 14.02 -3.85 24.07
CA MET A 1 13.77 -4.40 23.48
C MET A 1 13.25 -4.73 23.07
N ALA A 2 13.18 -4.46 23.11
CA ALA A 2 12.85 -5.09 22.36
C ALA A 2 11.85 -5.03 22.15
N LEU A 3 11.52 -4.62 22.49
CA LEU A 3 10.78 -4.83 21.83
C LEU A 3 10.33 -4.73 20.92
N ALA A 4 10.13 -4.19 20.98
CA ALA A 4 9.79 -4.54 19.80
C ALA A 4 10.62 -4.62 18.99
N THR A 5 11.44 -4.34 19.37
CA THR A 5 12.22 -4.63 18.59
C THR A 5 12.54 -5.67 18.76
N ASP A 6 12.66 -6.05 19.63
CA ASP A 6 12.88 -7.10 19.51
C ASP A 6 12.12 -7.70 19.57
N ILE A 7 11.83 -7.56 20.06
CA ILE A 7 11.39 -8.23 19.75
C ILE A 7 11.22 -8.30 18.92
N MET A 8 11.68 -7.90 18.95
CA MET A 8 11.70 -8.08 18.07
C MET A 8 12.26 -8.30 17.89
N ARG A 9 12.66 -8.34 18.31
CA ARG A 9 13.11 -8.87 17.94
C ARG A 9 12.89 -9.76 18.11
N GLY A 10 12.90 -9.95 18.51
CA GLY A 10 12.78 -11.12 18.39
C GLY A 10 12.11 -11.87 17.59
N GLY A 11 11.63 -12.21 17.38
CA GLY A 11 11.02 -13.04 16.68
C GLY A 11 10.94 -12.90 15.43
N THR A 12 11.24 -13.10 14.84
CA THR A 12 11.03 -12.85 13.74
C THR A 12 10.54 -13.53 12.75
N SER A 13 10.12 -14.64 12.88
CA SER A 13 9.67 -15.20 11.79
C SER A 13 8.37 -14.80 11.45
N ALA A 14 7.64 -14.41 12.24
CA ALA A 14 6.44 -13.77 11.90
C ALA A 14 6.77 -12.48 11.25
N GLY A 15 7.99 -12.31 10.97
CA GLY A 15 8.49 -11.11 10.53
C GLY A 15 7.93 -10.61 9.25
N THR A 16 7.47 -11.43 8.37
CA THR A 16 6.91 -10.96 7.12
C THR A 16 5.74 -10.02 7.34
N ALA A 17 4.81 -10.37 8.21
CA ALA A 17 3.68 -9.51 8.48
C ALA A 17 4.08 -8.30 9.31
N LEU A 18 5.04 -8.46 10.23
CA LEU A 18 5.49 -7.34 11.05
C LEU A 18 6.31 -6.33 10.27
N ALA A 19 6.90 -6.74 9.17
CA ALA A 19 7.86 -5.91 8.44
C ALA A 19 7.26 -4.63 7.88
N ILE A 20 5.94 -4.55 7.68
CA ILE A 20 5.34 -3.32 7.16
C ILE A 20 5.10 -2.27 8.23
N ASN A 21 5.06 -2.66 9.51
CA ASN A 21 4.74 -1.73 10.59
C ASN A 21 5.91 -0.81 10.90
N GLY A 22 5.64 0.49 10.90
CA GLY A 22 6.64 1.48 11.27
C GLY A 22 7.76 1.69 10.25
N GLN A 23 7.65 1.13 9.06
CA GLN A 23 8.64 1.30 8.01
C GLN A 23 8.17 2.29 6.95
N ALA A 24 9.11 2.93 6.28
CA ALA A 24 8.81 3.92 5.27
C ALA A 24 9.66 3.71 4.02
N ASN A 25 9.04 3.94 2.86
CA ASN A 25 9.75 4.09 1.60
C ASN A 25 9.29 5.40 0.97
N THR A 26 10.20 6.35 0.83
CA THR A 26 9.88 7.71 0.41
C THR A 26 10.28 8.01 -1.04
N SER A 27 10.60 6.99 -1.83
CA SER A 27 11.05 7.18 -3.21
C SER A 27 10.53 6.04 -4.08
N ILE A 28 9.22 6.00 -4.28
CA ILE A 28 8.58 4.92 -5.04
C ILE A 28 8.22 5.41 -6.43
N THR A 29 8.53 4.60 -7.43
CA THR A 29 8.10 4.81 -8.81
C THR A 29 6.94 3.86 -9.09
N ALA A 30 5.80 4.40 -9.51
CA ALA A 30 4.65 3.59 -9.85
C ALA A 30 4.94 2.70 -11.08
N GLY A 31 4.36 1.53 -11.09
CA GLY A 31 4.54 0.59 -12.21
C GLY A 31 3.89 1.10 -13.49
N THR A 32 4.47 0.80 -14.62
CA THR A 32 4.19 1.49 -15.89
C THR A 32 3.17 0.79 -16.77
N THR A 33 2.49 -0.24 -16.31
CA THR A 33 1.54 -1.00 -17.16
C THR A 33 0.07 -0.83 -16.77
N GLN A 34 -0.26 0.02 -15.82
CA GLN A 34 -1.65 0.29 -15.37
C GLN A 34 -2.45 -0.98 -15.09
N THR A 35 -1.80 -1.98 -14.49
CA THR A 35 -2.43 -3.25 -14.11
C THR A 35 -2.04 -3.61 -12.69
N GLN A 36 -2.85 -4.45 -12.05
CA GLN A 36 -2.52 -4.96 -10.72
C GLN A 36 -1.19 -5.70 -10.72
N ALA A 37 -0.98 -6.55 -11.71
CA ALA A 37 0.26 -7.34 -11.80
C ALA A 37 1.47 -6.46 -12.10
N GLY A 38 1.27 -5.35 -12.81
CA GLY A 38 2.36 -4.42 -13.13
C GLY A 38 2.59 -3.34 -12.09
N GLY A 39 1.77 -3.27 -11.05
CA GLY A 39 1.94 -2.28 -9.98
C GLY A 39 3.20 -2.54 -9.18
N THR A 40 3.84 -1.46 -8.72
CA THR A 40 4.97 -1.58 -7.81
C THR A 40 4.49 -2.12 -6.48
N SER A 41 5.05 -3.23 -6.04
CA SER A 41 4.65 -3.86 -4.78
C SER A 41 5.12 -3.01 -3.60
N LEU A 42 4.19 -2.61 -2.75
CA LEU A 42 4.49 -1.89 -1.53
C LEU A 42 4.89 -2.89 -0.45
N THR A 43 5.90 -2.54 0.34
CA THR A 43 6.41 -3.41 1.40
C THR A 43 6.54 -2.69 2.74
N THR A 44 6.11 -1.43 2.80
CA THR A 44 6.25 -0.61 4.01
C THR A 44 4.90 -0.06 4.42
N SER A 45 4.80 0.43 5.65
CA SER A 45 3.55 1.01 6.16
C SER A 45 3.36 2.45 5.72
N THR A 46 4.45 3.17 5.45
CA THR A 46 4.41 4.54 4.95
C THR A 46 5.08 4.58 3.59
N ASN A 47 4.37 5.10 2.59
CA ASN A 47 4.83 5.04 1.22
C ASN A 47 4.64 6.39 0.55
N VAL A 48 5.70 6.91 -0.05
CA VAL A 48 5.64 8.14 -0.84
C VAL A 48 5.96 7.78 -2.29
N VAL A 49 4.96 7.95 -3.16
CA VAL A 49 5.12 7.72 -4.59
C VAL A 49 5.58 9.02 -5.21
N THR A 50 6.80 9.06 -5.68
CA THR A 50 7.40 10.28 -6.22
C THR A 50 7.31 10.37 -7.73
N THR A 51 7.11 9.25 -8.43
CA THR A 51 7.04 9.22 -9.88
C THR A 51 5.84 8.44 -10.35
N VAL A 52 4.94 9.11 -11.05
CA VAL A 52 3.82 8.51 -11.78
C VAL A 52 3.91 9.08 -13.19
N ALA A 53 4.57 8.36 -14.08
CA ALA A 53 4.90 8.88 -15.42
C ALA A 53 3.66 9.02 -16.29
N VAL A 54 2.71 8.11 -16.15
CA VAL A 54 1.46 8.10 -16.92
C VAL A 54 0.30 7.91 -15.95
N ALA A 55 -0.78 8.64 -16.17
CA ALA A 55 -1.97 8.49 -15.33
C ALA A 55 -2.43 7.03 -15.33
N GLY A 56 -2.65 6.50 -14.15
CA GLY A 56 -3.05 5.11 -13.98
C GLY A 56 -1.91 4.16 -13.64
N ASP A 57 -0.66 4.60 -13.77
CA ASP A 57 0.46 3.82 -13.25
C ASP A 57 0.22 3.54 -11.77
N GLY A 58 0.56 2.36 -11.31
CA GLY A 58 0.04 1.91 -10.04
C GLY A 58 1.02 1.30 -9.07
N VAL A 59 0.52 1.15 -7.86
CA VAL A 59 1.17 0.41 -6.78
C VAL A 59 0.21 -0.66 -6.27
N THR A 60 0.75 -1.72 -5.71
CA THR A 60 -0.04 -2.84 -5.18
C THR A 60 0.19 -2.97 -3.69
N LEU A 61 -0.90 -3.06 -2.93
CA LEU A 61 -0.84 -3.22 -1.48
C LEU A 61 -0.16 -4.54 -1.12
N PRO A 62 0.54 -4.58 0.02
CA PRO A 62 1.20 -5.80 0.46
C PRO A 62 0.18 -6.81 0.98
N ASN A 63 0.60 -8.08 1.04
CA ASN A 63 -0.12 -9.06 1.84
C ASN A 63 0.10 -8.73 3.31
N ALA A 64 -0.96 -8.37 3.98
CA ALA A 64 -0.88 -7.91 5.36
C ALA A 64 -1.87 -8.67 6.22
N MET A 65 -1.75 -8.52 7.53
CA MET A 65 -2.68 -9.09 8.48
C MET A 65 -3.89 -8.17 8.64
N VAL A 66 -5.03 -8.74 8.97
CA VAL A 66 -6.20 -7.96 9.35
C VAL A 66 -5.82 -7.01 10.49
N GLY A 67 -6.18 -5.75 10.34
CA GLY A 67 -5.81 -4.69 11.27
C GLY A 67 -4.62 -3.85 10.85
N ASP A 68 -3.79 -4.35 9.94
CA ASP A 68 -2.66 -3.57 9.43
C ASP A 68 -3.15 -2.41 8.57
N SER A 69 -2.42 -1.31 8.61
CA SER A 69 -2.72 -0.14 7.79
C SER A 69 -1.51 0.27 6.97
N VAL A 70 -1.78 0.86 5.82
CA VAL A 70 -0.77 1.34 4.88
C VAL A 70 -1.15 2.75 4.48
N ASN A 71 -0.20 3.67 4.57
CA ASN A 71 -0.38 5.06 4.15
C ASN A 71 0.34 5.26 2.82
N ILE A 72 -0.30 5.93 1.88
CA ILE A 72 0.28 6.20 0.57
C ILE A 72 0.05 7.67 0.25
N LEU A 73 1.14 8.39 -0.04
CA LEU A 73 1.11 9.78 -0.49
C LEU A 73 1.56 9.82 -1.94
N ASN A 74 0.75 10.39 -2.81
CA ASN A 74 1.12 10.56 -4.22
C ASN A 74 1.69 11.97 -4.45
N LEU A 75 3.00 12.07 -4.61
CA LEU A 75 3.68 13.30 -5.00
C LEU A 75 4.06 13.30 -6.49
N GLY A 76 3.64 12.29 -7.24
CA GLY A 76 3.89 12.25 -8.67
C GLY A 76 3.04 13.24 -9.44
N ALA A 77 3.33 13.41 -10.70
CA ALA A 77 2.66 14.38 -11.56
C ALA A 77 1.27 13.93 -12.00
N ASN A 78 0.97 12.66 -11.94
CA ASN A 78 -0.27 12.08 -12.44
C ASN A 78 -0.97 11.26 -11.36
N SER A 79 -2.25 10.93 -11.58
CA SER A 79 -2.99 10.06 -10.69
C SER A 79 -2.38 8.67 -10.65
N CYS A 80 -2.26 8.12 -9.46
CA CYS A 80 -1.73 6.79 -9.20
C CYS A 80 -2.88 5.84 -8.89
N THR A 81 -2.80 4.61 -9.36
CA THR A 81 -3.79 3.60 -9.02
C THR A 81 -3.25 2.71 -7.91
N VAL A 82 -4.03 2.55 -6.85
CA VAL A 82 -3.70 1.67 -5.73
C VAL A 82 -4.49 0.39 -5.90
N TYR A 83 -3.80 -0.73 -6.10
CA TYR A 83 -4.44 -2.03 -6.26
C TYR A 83 -4.37 -2.83 -4.97
N PRO A 84 -5.42 -3.62 -4.67
CA PRO A 84 -5.33 -4.59 -3.57
C PRO A 84 -4.40 -5.74 -3.95
N PRO A 85 -4.02 -6.59 -3.01
CA PRO A 85 -3.41 -7.88 -3.34
C PRO A 85 -4.40 -8.71 -4.17
N VAL A 86 -3.88 -9.66 -4.95
CA VAL A 86 -4.73 -10.53 -5.77
C VAL A 86 -5.82 -11.19 -4.92
N GLY A 87 -7.04 -11.11 -5.37
CA GLY A 87 -8.21 -11.63 -4.66
C GLY A 87 -8.82 -10.64 -3.67
N GLY A 88 -8.18 -9.50 -3.44
CA GLY A 88 -8.66 -8.49 -2.52
C GLY A 88 -9.53 -7.43 -3.19
N ARG A 89 -10.09 -6.55 -2.37
CA ARG A 89 -10.88 -5.42 -2.85
C ARG A 89 -10.75 -4.26 -1.89
N ILE A 90 -10.90 -3.06 -2.43
CA ILE A 90 -10.82 -1.81 -1.67
C ILE A 90 -12.22 -1.18 -1.68
N ASN A 91 -12.72 -0.80 -0.52
CA ASN A 91 -14.07 -0.23 -0.38
C ASN A 91 -15.10 -1.16 -1.03
N SER A 92 -15.96 -0.60 -1.89
CA SER A 92 -16.96 -1.35 -2.65
C SER A 92 -16.53 -1.63 -4.09
N LEU A 93 -15.27 -1.38 -4.43
CA LEU A 93 -14.76 -1.66 -5.77
C LEU A 93 -14.78 -3.17 -6.04
N ASN A 94 -14.70 -3.53 -7.31
CA ASN A 94 -14.67 -4.93 -7.70
C ASN A 94 -13.40 -5.61 -7.17
N THR A 95 -13.45 -6.94 -7.05
CA THR A 95 -12.27 -7.73 -6.73
C THR A 95 -11.14 -7.40 -7.69
N ASN A 96 -9.96 -7.16 -7.15
CA ASN A 96 -8.76 -6.74 -7.88
C ASN A 96 -8.86 -5.34 -8.50
N GLY A 97 -9.93 -4.60 -8.23
CA GLY A 97 -10.10 -3.26 -8.79
C GLY A 97 -9.22 -2.23 -8.11
N GLY A 98 -8.72 -1.28 -8.88
CA GLY A 98 -7.84 -0.23 -8.37
C GLY A 98 -8.58 0.98 -7.87
N PHE A 99 -7.99 1.67 -6.90
CA PHE A 99 -8.48 2.92 -6.31
C PHE A 99 -7.60 4.06 -6.83
N THR A 100 -8.22 5.12 -7.36
CA THR A 100 -7.48 6.25 -7.94
C THR A 100 -7.06 7.23 -6.87
N LEU A 101 -5.77 7.54 -6.80
CA LEU A 101 -5.19 8.51 -5.88
C LEU A 101 -4.63 9.69 -6.66
N ALA A 102 -5.26 10.84 -6.54
CA ALA A 102 -4.88 12.05 -7.27
C ALA A 102 -3.53 12.59 -6.80
N PRO A 103 -2.83 13.37 -7.64
CA PRO A 103 -1.59 14.02 -7.21
C PRO A 103 -1.80 14.90 -5.97
N SER A 104 -0.80 14.92 -5.11
CA SER A 104 -0.79 15.71 -3.87
C SER A 104 -1.87 15.30 -2.88
N THR A 105 -2.34 14.06 -2.95
CA THR A 105 -3.28 13.51 -1.97
C THR A 105 -2.69 12.27 -1.34
N ALA A 106 -3.20 11.95 -0.16
CA ALA A 106 -2.78 10.77 0.58
C ALA A 106 -4.00 9.90 0.88
N VAL A 107 -3.78 8.61 1.01
CA VAL A 107 -4.80 7.67 1.42
C VAL A 107 -4.26 6.80 2.54
N TRP A 108 -5.10 6.53 3.52
CA TRP A 108 -4.83 5.55 4.57
C TRP A 108 -5.73 4.36 4.30
N VAL A 109 -5.15 3.19 4.06
CA VAL A 109 -5.91 1.97 3.83
C VAL A 109 -5.65 1.00 4.96
N GLN A 110 -6.72 0.38 5.44
CA GLN A 110 -6.64 -0.59 6.52
C GLN A 110 -7.33 -1.88 6.11
N LYS A 111 -6.69 -2.99 6.40
CA LYS A 111 -7.25 -4.30 6.11
C LYS A 111 -8.23 -4.69 7.20
N PHE A 112 -9.50 -4.86 6.84
CA PHE A 112 -10.56 -5.15 7.79
C PHE A 112 -10.96 -6.62 7.80
N THR A 113 -10.85 -7.30 6.66
CA THR A 113 -11.09 -8.74 6.58
C THR A 113 -9.98 -9.38 5.77
N SER A 114 -10.00 -10.68 5.62
CA SER A 114 -8.96 -11.40 4.87
C SER A 114 -8.83 -10.91 3.43
N THR A 115 -9.86 -10.27 2.86
CA THR A 115 -9.86 -9.82 1.46
C THR A 115 -10.23 -8.35 1.29
N ARG A 116 -10.78 -7.69 2.31
CA ARG A 116 -11.29 -6.33 2.14
C ARG A 116 -10.44 -5.29 2.87
N TRP A 117 -10.12 -4.24 2.14
CA TRP A 117 -9.47 -3.04 2.64
C TRP A 117 -10.45 -1.87 2.58
N MET A 118 -10.30 -0.92 3.50
CA MET A 118 -11.04 0.34 3.47
C MET A 118 -10.06 1.49 3.30
N ALA A 119 -10.38 2.41 2.40
CA ALA A 119 -9.55 3.56 2.11
C ALA A 119 -10.16 4.82 2.70
N PHE A 120 -9.29 5.64 3.32
CA PHE A 120 -9.66 6.93 3.92
C PHE A 120 -8.81 7.99 3.27
N LEU A 121 -9.42 8.81 2.43
CA LEU A 121 -8.71 9.76 1.59
C LEU A 121 -8.50 11.08 2.34
N SER A 122 -7.33 11.70 2.15
CA SER A 122 -7.09 13.05 2.66
C SER A 122 -7.99 14.06 1.97
N ALA A 123 -8.27 15.12 2.67
CA ALA A 123 -9.10 16.20 2.13
C ALA A 123 -8.39 16.97 1.02
#